data_62363c5633d632bb7ab6d46c3dea6ecb
#
_entry.id   62363c5633d632bb7ab6d46c3dea6ecb
#
_cell.length_a   1.000
_cell.length_b   1.000
_cell.length_c   1.000
_cell.angle_alpha   90.00
_cell.angle_beta   90.00
_cell.angle_gamma   90.00
#
_symmetry.space_group_name_H-M   'P 1'
#
loop_
_entity.id
_entity.type
_entity.pdbx_description
1 polymer ?
#
loop_
_entity_poly.entity_id
_entity_poly.type
_entity_poly.pdbx_seq_one_letter_code
_entity_poly.pdbx_strand_id
1 'polypeptide(L)'
;MFIYIDTLGNKVTIYFEAQENNPDDVLIIPKTKDGWLFTEHKIRGLEFPGGKGEPGETNLDAAKRELMEETGAISAELHFVADYLVESEERTFTKR
;
A
#
# COMPACT_ATOMS: atom_id res chain seq x y z
N MET A 1 5.65 8.08 -14.90
CA MET A 1 4.48 8.59 -14.17
C MET A 1 3.22 8.19 -14.91
N PHE A 2 2.22 7.75 -14.19
CA PHE A 2 0.94 7.31 -14.75
C PHE A 2 -0.19 8.00 -13.98
N ILE A 3 -1.16 8.57 -14.70
CA ILE A 3 -2.26 9.36 -14.10
C ILE A 3 -3.59 8.80 -14.59
N TYR A 4 -4.53 8.59 -13.66
CA TYR A 4 -5.90 8.18 -14.02
C TYR A 4 -6.91 8.74 -13.01
N ILE A 5 -8.18 8.69 -13.38
CA ILE A 5 -9.29 9.02 -12.48
C ILE A 5 -9.94 7.71 -12.05
N ASP A 6 -10.08 7.51 -10.75
CA ASP A 6 -10.70 6.30 -10.24
C ASP A 6 -12.23 6.34 -10.34
N THR A 7 -12.88 5.25 -9.91
CA THR A 7 -14.36 5.13 -10.00
C THR A 7 -15.09 6.11 -9.10
N LEU A 8 -14.42 6.71 -8.12
CA LEU A 8 -14.98 7.71 -7.21
C LEU A 8 -14.70 9.14 -7.68
N GLY A 9 -14.05 9.30 -8.84
CA GLY A 9 -13.70 10.61 -9.38
C GLY A 9 -12.42 11.22 -8.83
N ASN A 10 -11.63 10.45 -8.06
CA ASN A 10 -10.37 10.93 -7.52
C ASN A 10 -9.26 10.81 -8.56
N LYS A 11 -8.35 11.79 -8.56
CA LYS A 11 -7.15 11.73 -9.38
C LYS A 11 -6.11 10.87 -8.69
N VAL A 12 -5.60 9.86 -9.39
CA VAL A 12 -4.54 8.99 -8.90
C VAL A 12 -3.31 9.15 -9.79
N THR A 13 -2.18 9.44 -9.17
CA THR A 13 -0.90 9.55 -9.87
C THR A 13 0.04 8.47 -9.34
N ILE A 14 0.59 7.64 -10.21
CA ILE A 14 1.54 6.59 -9.86
C ILE A 14 2.94 7.03 -10.27
N TYR A 15 3.85 7.01 -9.31
CA TYR A 15 5.26 7.32 -9.50
C TYR A 15 6.08 6.06 -9.30
N PHE A 16 6.91 5.71 -10.27
CA PHE A 16 7.78 4.54 -10.16
C PHE A 16 9.11 4.85 -9.47
N GLU A 17 9.24 6.07 -8.96
CA GLU A 17 10.34 6.49 -8.10
C GLU A 17 9.77 6.99 -6.78
N ALA A 18 10.50 6.80 -5.69
CA ALA A 18 10.07 7.26 -4.38
C ALA A 18 9.94 8.79 -4.36
N GLN A 19 8.78 9.29 -3.95
CA GLN A 19 8.48 10.72 -3.95
C GLN A 19 8.79 11.41 -2.63
N GLU A 20 8.69 10.69 -1.53
CA GLU A 20 9.05 11.18 -0.21
C GLU A 20 9.59 10.04 0.64
N ASN A 21 10.29 10.38 1.71
CA ASN A 21 10.98 9.37 2.51
C ASN A 21 10.04 8.45 3.29
N ASN A 22 8.93 8.98 3.77
CA ASN A 22 7.98 8.22 4.59
C ASN A 22 6.54 8.61 4.27
N PRO A 23 5.95 8.06 3.19
CA PRO A 23 4.50 8.15 3.03
C PRO A 23 3.79 7.57 4.25
N ASP A 24 2.63 8.11 4.59
CA ASP A 24 1.88 7.68 5.77
C ASP A 24 1.41 6.23 5.70
N ASP A 25 1.06 5.77 4.51
CA ASP A 25 0.45 4.46 4.29
C ASP A 25 1.32 3.57 3.42
N VAL A 26 1.20 2.27 3.64
CA VAL A 26 1.83 1.25 2.81
C VAL A 26 0.78 0.28 2.26
N LEU A 27 1.07 -0.26 1.09
CA LEU A 27 0.31 -1.32 0.45
C LEU A 27 1.30 -2.40 0.06
N ILE A 28 1.02 -3.65 0.42
CA ILE A 28 1.90 -4.76 0.10
C ILE A 28 1.23 -5.61 -0.97
N ILE A 29 2.00 -6.05 -1.96
CA ILE A 29 1.56 -6.98 -3.00
C ILE A 29 2.32 -8.28 -2.78
N PRO A 30 1.85 -9.14 -1.85
CA PRO A 30 2.61 -10.32 -1.46
C PRO A 30 2.41 -11.45 -2.46
N LYS A 31 3.52 -12.00 -2.90
CA LYS A 31 3.52 -13.15 -3.80
C LYS A 31 4.10 -14.37 -3.10
N THR A 32 3.39 -15.49 -3.19
CA THR A 32 3.85 -16.78 -2.71
C THR A 32 4.04 -17.71 -3.92
N LYS A 33 4.61 -18.87 -3.69
CA LYS A 33 4.72 -19.91 -4.73
C LYS A 33 3.36 -20.36 -5.27
N ASP A 34 2.30 -20.17 -4.49
CA ASP A 34 0.95 -20.57 -4.83
C ASP A 34 0.08 -19.44 -5.38
N GLY A 35 0.64 -18.23 -5.50
CA GLY A 35 -0.05 -17.06 -6.04
C GLY A 35 0.02 -15.85 -5.13
N TRP A 36 -0.95 -14.96 -5.29
CA TRP A 36 -1.03 -13.72 -4.54
C TRP A 36 -1.76 -13.92 -3.22
N LEU A 37 -1.32 -13.22 -2.18
CA LEU A 37 -1.93 -13.28 -0.86
C LEU A 37 -2.79 -12.04 -0.63
N PHE A 38 -4.04 -12.24 -0.24
CA PHE A 38 -5.00 -11.17 0.02
C PHE A 38 -5.52 -11.25 1.45
N THR A 39 -6.05 -10.12 1.94
CA THR A 39 -6.89 -10.09 3.12
C THR A 39 -8.36 -9.99 2.69
N GLU A 40 -9.27 -10.46 3.53
CA GLU A 40 -10.70 -10.34 3.28
C GLU A 40 -11.29 -9.31 4.25
N HIS A 41 -11.83 -8.24 3.68
CA HIS A 41 -12.53 -7.22 4.45
C HIS A 41 -14.04 -7.47 4.34
N LYS A 42 -14.77 -7.37 5.45
CA LYS A 42 -16.21 -7.69 5.49
C LYS A 42 -17.04 -6.87 4.51
N ILE A 43 -16.65 -5.65 4.24
CA ILE A 43 -17.40 -4.74 3.37
C ILE A 43 -16.76 -4.65 1.99
N ARG A 44 -15.43 -4.50 1.91
CA ARG A 44 -14.71 -4.28 0.64
C ARG A 44 -14.34 -5.54 -0.10
N GLY A 45 -14.42 -6.71 0.55
CA GLY A 45 -14.03 -7.99 -0.07
C GLY A 45 -12.53 -8.24 0.01
N LEU A 46 -11.99 -8.89 -1.03
CA LEU A 46 -10.56 -9.20 -1.09
C LEU A 46 -9.75 -7.96 -1.44
N GLU A 47 -8.69 -7.72 -0.70
CA GLU A 47 -7.76 -6.63 -0.96
C GLU A 47 -6.34 -7.01 -0.55
N PHE A 48 -5.34 -6.34 -1.12
CA PHE A 48 -3.97 -6.50 -0.69
C PHE A 48 -3.78 -5.93 0.72
N PRO A 49 -2.93 -6.56 1.55
CA PRO A 49 -2.67 -6.04 2.89
C PRO A 49 -1.99 -4.68 2.83
N GLY A 50 -2.29 -3.85 3.81
CA GLY A 50 -1.71 -2.54 3.93
C GLY A 50 -2.23 -1.81 5.14
N GLY A 51 -1.74 -0.64 5.37
CA GLY A 51 -2.19 0.18 6.48
C GLY A 51 -1.29 1.36 6.73
N LYS A 52 -1.57 2.05 7.81
CA LYS A 52 -0.88 3.26 8.19
C LYS A 52 0.38 2.94 9.00
N GLY A 53 1.48 3.63 8.71
CA GLY A 53 2.68 3.54 9.52
C GLY A 53 2.50 4.13 10.91
N GLU A 54 3.21 3.60 11.88
CA GLU A 54 3.24 4.11 13.23
C GLU A 54 4.43 5.05 13.43
N PRO A 55 4.36 5.97 14.43
CA PRO A 55 5.46 6.87 14.70
C PRO A 55 6.79 6.13 14.89
N GLY A 56 7.84 6.56 14.20
CA GLY A 56 9.15 5.95 14.26
C GLY A 56 9.37 4.75 13.36
N GLU A 57 8.34 4.24 12.72
CA GLU A 57 8.49 3.16 11.74
C GLU A 57 8.96 3.69 10.39
N THR A 58 9.83 2.93 9.73
CA THR A 58 10.07 3.11 8.30
C THR A 58 8.92 2.49 7.51
N ASN A 59 8.81 2.80 6.22
CA ASN A 59 7.82 2.14 5.37
C ASN A 59 8.04 0.64 5.31
N LEU A 60 9.31 0.20 5.30
CA LEU A 60 9.65 -1.21 5.30
C LEU A 60 9.16 -1.91 6.58
N ASP A 61 9.36 -1.29 7.75
CA ASP A 61 8.89 -1.81 9.03
C ASP A 61 7.37 -1.87 9.08
N ALA A 62 6.70 -0.82 8.62
CA ALA A 62 5.23 -0.76 8.55
C ALA A 62 4.69 -1.86 7.64
N ALA A 63 5.31 -2.07 6.48
CA ALA A 63 4.90 -3.10 5.55
C ALA A 63 5.03 -4.50 6.14
N LYS A 64 6.14 -4.80 6.81
CA LYS A 64 6.35 -6.09 7.49
C LYS A 64 5.32 -6.31 8.60
N ARG A 65 5.07 -5.29 9.39
CA ARG A 65 4.10 -5.36 10.48
C ARG A 65 2.68 -5.58 9.97
N GLU A 66 2.24 -4.79 9.00
CA GLU A 66 0.90 -4.91 8.42
C GLU A 66 0.69 -6.27 7.75
N LEU A 67 1.69 -6.77 7.04
CA LEU A 67 1.62 -8.10 6.43
C LEU A 67 1.41 -9.18 7.48
N MET A 68 2.17 -9.14 8.55
CA MET A 68 2.06 -10.10 9.65
C MET A 68 0.72 -10.00 10.38
N GLU A 69 0.28 -8.77 10.70
CA GLU A 69 -0.99 -8.55 11.40
C GLU A 69 -2.19 -9.02 10.57
N GLU A 70 -2.20 -8.75 9.28
CA GLU A 70 -3.35 -9.03 8.44
C GLU A 70 -3.38 -10.43 7.83
N THR A 71 -2.21 -11.06 7.64
CA THR A 71 -2.13 -12.36 6.99
C THR A 71 -1.41 -13.44 7.78
N GLY A 72 -0.67 -13.07 8.81
CA GLY A 72 0.20 -13.99 9.55
C GLY A 72 1.50 -14.32 8.82
N ALA A 73 1.72 -13.78 7.62
CA ALA A 73 2.89 -14.09 6.82
C ALA A 73 4.11 -13.27 7.24
N ILE A 74 5.29 -13.87 7.08
CA ILE A 74 6.57 -13.21 7.27
C ILE A 74 7.23 -13.06 5.90
N SER A 75 7.56 -11.82 5.53
CA SER A 75 8.22 -11.54 4.27
C SER A 75 9.69 -11.95 4.31
N ALA A 76 10.15 -12.65 3.27
CA ALA A 76 11.57 -12.90 3.08
C ALA A 76 12.27 -11.65 2.52
N GLU A 77 11.61 -10.95 1.58
CA GLU A 77 12.10 -9.75 0.94
C GLU A 77 10.95 -8.79 0.66
N LEU A 78 11.23 -7.49 0.74
CA LEU A 78 10.31 -6.44 0.33
C LEU A 78 11.04 -5.50 -0.62
N HIS A 79 10.42 -5.23 -1.77
CA HIS A 79 10.95 -4.35 -2.79
C HIS A 79 9.99 -3.19 -3.03
N PHE A 80 10.54 -1.99 -3.17
CA PHE A 80 9.77 -0.85 -3.61
C PHE A 80 9.24 -1.07 -5.04
N VAL A 81 7.97 -0.79 -5.23
CA VAL A 81 7.34 -0.87 -6.57
C VAL A 81 6.99 0.53 -7.07
N ALA A 82 6.22 1.26 -6.29
CA ALA A 82 5.75 2.58 -6.68
C ALA A 82 5.19 3.35 -5.49
N ASP A 83 5.15 4.67 -5.61
CA ASP A 83 4.33 5.52 -4.76
C ASP A 83 3.12 5.95 -5.56
N TYR A 84 1.96 6.04 -4.93
CA TYR A 84 0.82 6.64 -5.58
C TYR A 84 0.18 7.71 -4.71
N LEU A 85 -0.23 8.79 -5.39
CA LEU A 85 -0.86 9.95 -4.80
C LEU A 85 -2.33 9.95 -5.18
N VAL A 86 -3.19 10.02 -4.18
CA VAL A 86 -4.64 10.13 -4.40
C VAL A 86 -5.08 11.52 -3.99
N GLU A 87 -5.69 12.24 -4.92
CA GLU A 87 -6.21 13.58 -4.70
C GLU A 87 -7.74 13.56 -4.81
N SER A 88 -8.41 13.81 -3.71
CA SER A 88 -9.86 13.94 -3.65
C SER A 88 -10.24 15.33 -3.17
N GLU A 89 -11.54 15.65 -3.20
CA GLU A 89 -12.04 16.92 -2.67
C GLU A 89 -11.81 17.05 -1.16
N GLU A 90 -11.81 15.92 -0.45
CA GLU A 90 -11.70 15.92 1.01
C GLU A 90 -10.27 15.87 1.52
N ARG A 91 -9.40 15.15 0.82
CA ARG A 91 -8.02 14.96 1.27
C ARG A 91 -7.10 14.49 0.15
N THR A 92 -5.82 14.62 0.42
CA THR A 92 -4.74 14.09 -0.43
C THR A 92 -3.88 13.17 0.41
N PHE A 93 -3.56 12.00 -0.11
CA PHE A 93 -2.68 11.06 0.60
C PHE A 93 -1.80 10.28 -0.37
N THR A 94 -0.67 9.79 0.16
CA THR A 94 0.31 8.99 -0.58
C THR A 94 0.43 7.61 0.06
N LYS A 95 0.53 6.58 -0.76
CA LYS A 95 0.86 5.22 -0.32
C LYS A 95 2.11 4.69 -1.03
N ARG A 96 2.81 3.83 -0.35
CA ARG A 96 4.00 3.15 -0.89
C ARG A 96 3.84 1.65 -0.84
#